data_f555072e46fd96a02da9cc54cda49959
#
_entry.id   f555072e46fd96a02da9cc54cda49959
#
_cell.length_a   1.000
_cell.length_b   1.000
_cell.length_c   1.000
_cell.angle_alpha   90.00
_cell.angle_beta   90.00
_cell.angle_gamma   90.00
#
_symmetry.space_group_name_H-M   'P 1'
#
loop_
_entity.id
_entity.type
_entity.pdbx_description
1 polymer ?
#
loop_
_entity_poly.entity_id
_entity_poly.type
_entity_poly.pdbx_seq_one_letter_code
_entity_poly.pdbx_strand_id
1 'polypeptide(L)'
;MKFKPFRHPFRFFRILRFVWKARKPSTVHDMPAVVDTFWLKSGYDALTFFGTILTHSQQEADHMNRRFDELKNHEMIHLKQAISTGDSWWRFYCLYLRYYLQGHHARKKYANAGYWLNPFEIEAYEHMHDLSYLEQCKNGATEWRRFADMTIDERIAYKTHNP
;
A
#
# COMPACT_ATOMS: atom_id res chain seq x y z
N MET A 1 20.17 17.78 -4.79
CA MET A 1 18.77 17.51 -5.19
C MET A 1 17.98 18.81 -4.99
N LYS A 2 17.67 19.54 -6.08
CA LYS A 2 16.98 20.84 -5.97
C LYS A 2 15.49 20.57 -5.80
N PHE A 3 14.93 20.90 -4.63
CA PHE A 3 13.48 20.94 -4.42
C PHE A 3 12.87 21.96 -5.39
N LYS A 4 12.07 21.50 -6.35
CA LYS A 4 11.22 22.42 -7.12
C LYS A 4 10.04 22.83 -6.24
N PRO A 5 9.80 24.11 -6.01
CA PRO A 5 8.67 24.57 -5.20
C PRO A 5 7.34 24.15 -5.84
N PHE A 6 6.37 23.81 -5.00
CA PHE A 6 5.00 23.43 -5.38
C PHE A 6 4.40 24.43 -6.36
N ARG A 7 4.26 24.03 -7.63
CA ARG A 7 3.76 24.91 -8.70
C ARG A 7 2.25 25.20 -8.66
N HIS A 8 1.48 24.50 -7.78
CA HIS A 8 0.03 24.67 -7.67
C HIS A 8 -0.47 24.51 -6.23
N PRO A 9 -0.53 25.59 -5.43
CA PRO A 9 -1.03 25.56 -4.05
C PRO A 9 -2.47 25.02 -3.95
N PHE A 10 -3.31 25.24 -4.97
CA PHE A 10 -4.69 24.73 -5.01
C PHE A 10 -4.79 23.17 -5.02
N ARG A 11 -3.80 22.48 -5.57
CA ARG A 11 -3.77 21.00 -5.56
C ARG A 11 -3.45 20.45 -4.17
N PHE A 12 -2.55 21.09 -3.45
CA PHE A 12 -2.21 20.73 -2.06
C PHE A 12 -3.44 20.86 -1.13
N PHE A 13 -4.21 21.93 -1.23
CA PHE A 13 -5.44 22.10 -0.45
C PHE A 13 -6.53 21.09 -0.81
N ARG A 14 -6.64 20.69 -2.07
CA ARG A 14 -7.56 19.62 -2.47
C ARG A 14 -7.17 18.27 -1.86
N ILE A 15 -5.89 17.94 -1.81
CA ILE A 15 -5.37 16.72 -1.20
C ILE A 15 -5.58 16.72 0.31
N LEU A 16 -5.22 17.81 1.01
CA LEU A 16 -5.47 17.96 2.44
C LEU A 16 -6.97 17.79 2.76
N ARG A 17 -7.85 18.38 1.94
CA ARG A 17 -9.29 18.23 2.11
C ARG A 17 -9.77 16.81 1.83
N PHE A 18 -9.17 16.10 0.88
CA PHE A 18 -9.43 14.70 0.58
C PHE A 18 -8.99 13.81 1.76
N VAL A 19 -7.76 13.99 2.22
CA VAL A 19 -7.19 13.24 3.35
C VAL A 19 -7.98 13.50 4.65
N TRP A 20 -8.38 14.75 4.90
CA TRP A 20 -9.17 15.11 6.09
C TRP A 20 -10.60 14.58 6.05
N LYS A 21 -11.13 14.31 4.84
CA LYS A 21 -12.43 13.67 4.63
C LYS A 21 -12.32 12.16 4.43
N ALA A 22 -11.12 11.60 4.50
CA ALA A 22 -10.92 10.17 4.34
C ALA A 22 -11.76 9.41 5.39
N ARG A 23 -12.60 8.52 4.91
CA ARG A 23 -13.39 7.65 5.76
C ARG A 23 -12.47 6.76 6.57
N LYS A 24 -12.90 6.33 7.76
CA LYS A 24 -12.19 5.29 8.49
C LYS A 24 -12.05 4.04 7.62
N PRO A 25 -10.91 3.33 7.65
CA PRO A 25 -10.71 2.12 6.87
C PRO A 25 -11.88 1.13 6.96
N SER A 26 -12.41 0.87 8.16
CA SER A 26 -13.52 -0.06 8.39
C SER A 26 -14.86 0.36 7.73
N THR A 27 -15.01 1.61 7.35
CA THR A 27 -16.20 2.12 6.64
C THR A 27 -16.07 2.10 5.12
N VAL A 28 -14.92 1.66 4.62
CA VAL A 28 -14.64 1.50 3.19
C VAL A 28 -14.88 0.05 2.81
N HIS A 29 -15.90 -0.21 1.99
CA HIS A 29 -16.23 -1.56 1.54
C HIS A 29 -15.51 -1.93 0.25
N ASP A 30 -15.28 -0.95 -0.62
CA ASP A 30 -14.52 -1.08 -1.85
C ASP A 30 -13.73 0.22 -2.09
N MET A 31 -12.52 0.09 -2.60
CA MET A 31 -11.69 1.24 -2.96
C MET A 31 -11.84 1.53 -4.45
N PRO A 32 -12.38 2.71 -4.83
CA PRO A 32 -12.44 3.10 -6.23
C PRO A 32 -11.04 3.38 -6.77
N ALA A 33 -10.78 2.90 -7.99
CA ALA A 33 -9.57 3.24 -8.72
C ALA A 33 -9.76 4.55 -9.50
N VAL A 34 -8.78 5.42 -9.44
CA VAL A 34 -8.76 6.72 -10.14
C VAL A 34 -7.39 6.98 -10.75
N VAL A 35 -7.37 7.76 -11.83
CA VAL A 35 -6.10 8.14 -12.47
C VAL A 35 -5.36 9.16 -11.62
N ASP A 36 -4.10 8.91 -11.37
CA ASP A 36 -3.17 9.84 -10.74
C ASP A 36 -1.97 10.12 -11.64
N THR A 37 -1.62 11.38 -11.75
CA THR A 37 -0.46 11.84 -12.52
C THR A 37 0.66 12.39 -11.65
N PHE A 38 0.53 12.29 -10.33
CA PHE A 38 1.43 13.00 -9.43
C PHE A 38 2.14 12.11 -8.39
N TRP A 39 1.42 11.18 -7.75
CA TRP A 39 1.96 10.37 -6.64
C TRP A 39 2.49 9.03 -7.09
N LEU A 40 1.83 8.42 -8.07
CA LEU A 40 2.21 7.13 -8.58
C LEU A 40 3.46 7.26 -9.45
N LYS A 41 4.56 6.69 -8.97
CA LYS A 41 5.83 6.71 -9.69
C LYS A 41 5.86 5.59 -10.73
N SER A 42 6.59 5.84 -11.83
CA SER A 42 6.93 4.78 -12.79
C SER A 42 7.58 3.59 -12.07
N GLY A 43 7.09 2.39 -12.34
CA GLY A 43 7.55 1.13 -11.74
C GLY A 43 6.64 0.58 -10.63
N TYR A 44 5.52 1.25 -10.35
CA TYR A 44 4.43 0.72 -9.51
C TYR A 44 3.15 0.72 -10.33
N ASP A 45 2.41 -0.37 -10.32
CA ASP A 45 1.19 -0.52 -11.13
C ASP A 45 -0.01 0.19 -10.50
N ALA A 46 -0.08 0.23 -9.18
CA ALA A 46 -1.11 0.90 -8.42
C ALA A 46 -0.56 1.40 -7.07
N LEU A 47 -1.35 2.19 -6.36
CA LEU A 47 -1.03 2.70 -5.03
C LEU A 47 -2.30 2.93 -4.22
N THR A 48 -2.43 2.28 -3.08
CA THR A 48 -3.49 2.62 -2.10
C THR A 48 -3.25 4.00 -1.49
N PHE A 49 -4.24 4.87 -1.58
CA PHE A 49 -4.19 6.23 -1.04
C PHE A 49 -5.49 6.61 -0.33
N PHE A 50 -5.53 6.50 1.01
CA PHE A 50 -6.65 6.89 1.88
C PHE A 50 -8.02 6.35 1.42
N GLY A 51 -8.08 5.07 1.06
CA GLY A 51 -9.32 4.42 0.62
C GLY A 51 -9.65 4.60 -0.86
N THR A 52 -8.65 4.94 -1.66
CA THR A 52 -8.72 5.06 -3.12
C THR A 52 -7.49 4.37 -3.70
N ILE A 53 -7.61 3.74 -4.85
CA ILE A 53 -6.50 3.17 -5.60
C ILE A 53 -6.09 4.17 -6.68
N LEU A 54 -4.83 4.54 -6.72
CA LEU A 54 -4.26 5.41 -7.76
C LEU A 54 -3.68 4.53 -8.87
N THR A 55 -3.95 4.86 -10.14
CA THR A 55 -3.49 4.15 -11.33
C THR A 55 -2.89 5.12 -12.33
N HIS A 56 -2.11 4.62 -13.30
CA HIS A 56 -1.47 5.46 -14.31
C HIS A 56 -2.40 5.91 -15.43
N SER A 57 -3.44 5.13 -15.73
CA SER A 57 -4.32 5.38 -16.86
C SER A 57 -5.80 5.17 -16.54
N GLN A 58 -6.67 5.80 -17.35
CA GLN A 58 -8.10 5.58 -17.26
C GLN A 58 -8.48 4.13 -17.55
N GLN A 59 -7.76 3.46 -18.46
CA GLN A 59 -8.00 2.07 -18.79
C GLN A 59 -7.76 1.15 -17.57
N GLU A 60 -6.67 1.36 -16.82
CA GLU A 60 -6.37 0.62 -15.60
C GLU A 60 -7.40 0.91 -14.50
N ALA A 61 -7.75 2.19 -14.29
CA ALA A 61 -8.78 2.57 -13.33
C ALA A 61 -10.13 1.91 -13.66
N ASP A 62 -10.54 1.95 -14.92
CA ASP A 62 -11.78 1.31 -15.38
C ASP A 62 -11.75 -0.21 -15.24
N HIS A 63 -10.59 -0.84 -15.48
CA HIS A 63 -10.41 -2.27 -15.28
C HIS A 63 -10.61 -2.65 -13.81
N MET A 64 -9.90 -2.00 -12.90
CA MET A 64 -9.98 -2.25 -11.45
C MET A 64 -11.36 -1.93 -10.86
N ASN A 65 -12.08 -0.95 -11.42
CA ASN A 65 -13.44 -0.63 -10.98
C ASN A 65 -14.48 -1.66 -11.44
N ARG A 66 -14.20 -2.40 -12.51
CA ARG A 66 -15.13 -3.41 -13.06
C ARG A 66 -14.80 -4.83 -12.65
N ARG A 67 -13.55 -5.12 -12.31
CA ARG A 67 -13.07 -6.47 -12.00
C ARG A 67 -12.34 -6.49 -10.67
N PHE A 68 -12.58 -7.55 -9.94
CA PHE A 68 -11.80 -7.89 -8.76
C PHE A 68 -10.76 -8.93 -9.19
N ASP A 69 -9.54 -8.48 -9.42
CA ASP A 69 -8.38 -9.30 -9.82
C ASP A 69 -7.29 -9.27 -8.74
N GLU A 70 -6.18 -9.91 -9.02
CA GLU A 70 -5.05 -10.03 -8.10
C GLU A 70 -4.48 -8.67 -7.70
N LEU A 71 -4.37 -7.71 -8.62
CA LEU A 71 -3.85 -6.39 -8.31
C LEU A 71 -4.82 -5.60 -7.43
N LYS A 72 -6.12 -5.66 -7.72
CA LYS A 72 -7.13 -5.07 -6.85
C LYS A 72 -7.17 -5.76 -5.49
N ASN A 73 -7.02 -7.09 -5.43
CA ASN A 73 -6.92 -7.83 -4.18
C ASN A 73 -5.73 -7.36 -3.33
N HIS A 74 -4.56 -7.19 -3.94
CA HIS A 74 -3.37 -6.63 -3.28
C HIS A 74 -3.69 -5.28 -2.62
N GLU A 75 -4.26 -4.33 -3.37
CA GLU A 75 -4.61 -3.01 -2.82
C GLU A 75 -5.68 -3.10 -1.72
N MET A 76 -6.65 -4.00 -1.87
CA MET A 76 -7.67 -4.22 -0.85
C MET A 76 -7.10 -4.88 0.43
N ILE A 77 -6.00 -5.66 0.33
CA ILE A 77 -5.28 -6.15 1.50
C ILE A 77 -4.71 -4.98 2.30
N HIS A 78 -4.18 -3.93 1.66
CA HIS A 78 -3.73 -2.72 2.37
C HIS A 78 -4.87 -2.02 3.12
N LEU A 79 -6.10 -2.03 2.61
CA LEU A 79 -7.27 -1.56 3.36
C LEU A 79 -7.48 -2.39 4.64
N LYS A 80 -7.39 -3.73 4.54
CA LYS A 80 -7.52 -4.61 5.72
C LYS A 80 -6.38 -4.43 6.72
N GLN A 81 -5.17 -4.17 6.25
CA GLN A 81 -4.03 -3.81 7.10
C GLN A 81 -4.26 -2.47 7.82
N ALA A 82 -4.83 -1.48 7.14
CA ALA A 82 -5.19 -0.20 7.78
C ALA A 82 -6.25 -0.38 8.87
N ILE A 83 -7.20 -1.31 8.72
CA ILE A 83 -8.14 -1.69 9.77
C ILE A 83 -7.38 -2.30 10.96
N SER A 84 -6.46 -3.25 10.71
CA SER A 84 -5.71 -3.95 11.76
C SER A 84 -4.74 -3.06 12.53
N THR A 85 -4.35 -1.91 11.95
CA THR A 85 -3.49 -0.90 12.59
C THR A 85 -4.27 0.12 13.44
N GLY A 86 -5.45 -0.24 13.90
CA GLY A 86 -6.31 0.58 14.76
C GLY A 86 -7.28 1.44 13.96
N ASP A 87 -7.75 0.95 12.83
CA ASP A 87 -8.74 1.58 11.96
C ASP A 87 -8.36 3.03 11.58
N SER A 88 -7.09 3.19 11.21
CA SER A 88 -6.51 4.51 10.95
C SER A 88 -5.51 4.50 9.81
N TRP A 89 -5.83 5.22 8.71
CA TRP A 89 -4.90 5.46 7.60
C TRP A 89 -3.58 6.08 8.05
N TRP A 90 -3.62 7.01 9.00
CA TRP A 90 -2.40 7.66 9.51
C TRP A 90 -1.49 6.69 10.23
N ARG A 91 -2.04 5.81 11.09
CA ARG A 91 -1.26 4.76 11.75
C ARG A 91 -0.68 3.79 10.74
N PHE A 92 -1.48 3.37 9.76
CA PHE A 92 -1.01 2.52 8.67
C PHE A 92 0.19 3.15 7.94
N TYR A 93 0.06 4.39 7.45
CA TYR A 93 1.15 5.04 6.71
C TYR A 93 2.37 5.35 7.58
N CYS A 94 2.20 5.70 8.85
CA CYS A 94 3.34 5.88 9.75
C CYS A 94 4.12 4.58 9.95
N LEU A 95 3.42 3.45 10.12
CA LEU A 95 4.05 2.13 10.23
C LEU A 95 4.67 1.70 8.89
N TYR A 96 3.95 1.91 7.78
CA TYR A 96 4.45 1.61 6.44
C TYR A 96 5.77 2.35 6.17
N LEU A 97 5.80 3.66 6.42
CA LEU A 97 7.01 4.46 6.24
C LEU A 97 8.14 4.02 7.18
N ARG A 98 7.83 3.69 8.44
CA ARG A 98 8.82 3.15 9.37
C ARG A 98 9.49 1.88 8.82
N TYR A 99 8.70 0.91 8.35
CA TYR A 99 9.24 -0.34 7.80
C TYR A 99 9.93 -0.12 6.46
N TYR A 100 9.42 0.78 5.63
CA TYR A 100 10.11 1.18 4.40
C TYR A 100 11.51 1.72 4.68
N LEU A 101 11.65 2.62 5.65
CA LEU A 101 12.94 3.18 6.05
C LEU A 101 13.87 2.11 6.63
N GLN A 102 13.36 1.20 7.46
CA GLN A 102 14.13 0.06 7.96
C GLN A 102 14.69 -0.80 6.82
N GLY A 103 13.83 -1.19 5.89
CA GLY A 103 14.25 -1.97 4.71
C GLY A 103 15.21 -1.18 3.81
N HIS A 104 14.99 0.12 3.63
CA HIS A 104 15.84 0.96 2.79
C HIS A 104 17.32 0.98 3.22
N HIS A 105 17.61 0.81 4.50
CA HIS A 105 19.00 0.67 4.98
C HIS A 105 19.69 -0.58 4.39
N ALA A 106 18.94 -1.61 4.03
CA ALA A 106 19.45 -2.83 3.42
C ALA A 106 19.56 -2.78 1.87
N ARG A 107 19.33 -1.63 1.22
CA ARG A 107 19.32 -1.49 -0.25
C ARG A 107 20.60 -1.94 -0.97
N LYS A 108 21.72 -2.02 -0.25
CA LYS A 108 22.98 -2.56 -0.78
C LYS A 108 22.98 -4.09 -0.85
N LYS A 109 22.20 -4.76 -0.01
CA LYS A 109 22.07 -6.22 0.04
C LYS A 109 20.92 -6.72 -0.83
N TYR A 110 19.84 -5.93 -0.96
CA TYR A 110 18.62 -6.32 -1.66
C TYR A 110 18.05 -5.12 -2.42
N ALA A 111 17.85 -5.27 -3.74
CA ALA A 111 17.30 -4.19 -4.57
C ALA A 111 15.90 -3.80 -4.12
N ASN A 112 15.58 -2.50 -4.08
CA ASN A 112 14.30 -1.97 -3.61
C ASN A 112 13.88 -2.48 -2.22
N ALA A 113 14.85 -2.77 -1.36
CA ALA A 113 14.65 -3.38 -0.04
C ALA A 113 13.59 -2.67 0.82
N GLY A 114 13.47 -1.33 0.71
CA GLY A 114 12.45 -0.57 1.43
C GLY A 114 11.03 -1.01 1.08
N TYR A 115 10.78 -1.39 -0.15
CA TYR A 115 9.50 -1.88 -0.64
C TYR A 115 9.37 -3.38 -0.40
N TRP A 116 10.23 -4.18 -1.00
CA TRP A 116 10.12 -5.65 -0.98
C TRP A 116 10.25 -6.30 0.40
N LEU A 117 10.94 -5.63 1.35
CA LEU A 117 11.08 -6.10 2.73
C LEU A 117 10.09 -5.41 3.69
N ASN A 118 9.16 -4.61 3.18
CA ASN A 118 8.11 -4.04 4.00
C ASN A 118 7.12 -5.14 4.42
N PRO A 119 6.88 -5.36 5.72
CA PRO A 119 5.95 -6.37 6.20
C PRO A 119 4.56 -6.32 5.56
N PHE A 120 4.06 -5.12 5.28
CA PHE A 120 2.76 -4.93 4.63
C PHE A 120 2.77 -5.42 3.19
N GLU A 121 3.86 -5.15 2.45
CA GLU A 121 4.01 -5.63 1.08
C GLU A 121 4.19 -7.16 1.04
N ILE A 122 4.97 -7.72 1.97
CA ILE A 122 5.17 -9.19 2.02
C ILE A 122 3.81 -9.87 2.16
N GLU A 123 2.97 -9.49 3.13
CA GLU A 123 1.64 -10.07 3.31
C GLU A 123 0.76 -9.86 2.06
N ALA A 124 0.76 -8.66 1.47
CA ALA A 124 -0.08 -8.36 0.33
C ALA A 124 0.31 -9.21 -0.90
N TYR A 125 1.60 -9.37 -1.17
CA TYR A 125 2.09 -10.23 -2.26
C TYR A 125 1.86 -11.72 -2.02
N GLU A 126 1.95 -12.21 -0.79
CA GLU A 126 1.67 -13.62 -0.47
C GLU A 126 0.22 -14.00 -0.72
N HIS A 127 -0.70 -13.07 -0.51
CA HIS A 127 -2.13 -13.34 -0.59
C HIS A 127 -2.83 -12.71 -1.80
N MET A 128 -2.11 -11.98 -2.68
CA MET A 128 -2.76 -11.33 -3.81
C MET A 128 -3.47 -12.31 -4.78
N HIS A 129 -2.95 -13.54 -4.89
CA HIS A 129 -3.53 -14.57 -5.73
C HIS A 129 -4.68 -15.33 -5.07
N ASP A 130 -4.83 -15.24 -3.74
CA ASP A 130 -5.99 -15.80 -3.02
C ASP A 130 -7.10 -14.75 -2.90
N LEU A 131 -8.01 -14.75 -3.86
CA LEU A 131 -9.13 -13.79 -3.90
C LEU A 131 -10.12 -13.99 -2.72
N SER A 132 -10.02 -15.09 -1.98
CA SER A 132 -10.83 -15.36 -0.77
C SER A 132 -10.19 -14.83 0.52
N TYR A 133 -8.93 -14.41 0.49
CA TYR A 133 -8.19 -13.97 1.67
C TYR A 133 -8.89 -12.83 2.44
N LEU A 134 -9.49 -11.89 1.73
CA LEU A 134 -10.21 -10.76 2.34
C LEU A 134 -11.42 -11.19 3.19
N GLU A 135 -12.05 -12.32 2.86
CA GLU A 135 -13.17 -12.86 3.62
C GLU A 135 -12.72 -13.38 4.99
N GLN A 136 -11.48 -13.87 5.07
CA GLN A 136 -10.86 -14.34 6.30
C GLN A 136 -10.44 -13.16 7.19
N CYS A 137 -10.16 -11.99 6.59
CA CYS A 137 -9.68 -10.78 7.26
C CYS A 137 -10.82 -9.84 7.72
N LYS A 138 -11.90 -10.36 8.33
CA LYS A 138 -13.05 -9.54 8.73
C LYS A 138 -12.68 -8.37 9.65
N ASN A 139 -11.74 -8.60 10.58
CA ASN A 139 -11.25 -7.60 11.55
C ASN A 139 -9.91 -6.97 11.16
N GLY A 140 -9.52 -7.12 9.90
CA GLY A 140 -8.25 -6.62 9.36
C GLY A 140 -7.23 -7.72 9.10
N ALA A 141 -6.34 -7.49 8.14
CA ALA A 141 -5.21 -8.36 7.82
C ALA A 141 -4.09 -8.14 8.84
N THR A 142 -3.54 -9.20 9.39
CA THR A 142 -2.61 -9.12 10.54
C THR A 142 -1.33 -9.93 10.38
N GLU A 143 -1.16 -10.68 9.30
CA GLU A 143 0.03 -11.50 9.09
C GLU A 143 1.31 -10.67 8.91
N TRP A 144 1.19 -9.41 8.44
CA TRP A 144 2.31 -8.48 8.40
C TRP A 144 3.07 -8.38 9.74
N ARG A 145 2.39 -8.66 10.88
CA ARG A 145 3.02 -8.62 12.21
C ARG A 145 4.13 -9.66 12.34
N ARG A 146 3.90 -10.88 11.82
CA ARG A 146 4.93 -11.93 11.77
C ARG A 146 6.19 -11.43 11.07
N PHE A 147 6.04 -10.75 9.95
CA PHE A 147 7.17 -10.17 9.22
C PHE A 147 7.77 -8.95 9.91
N ALA A 148 6.95 -8.18 10.62
CA ALA A 148 7.42 -7.04 11.41
C ALA A 148 8.33 -7.46 12.57
N ASP A 149 8.09 -8.65 13.15
CA ASP A 149 8.90 -9.23 14.23
C ASP A 149 10.23 -9.84 13.72
N MET A 150 10.34 -10.11 12.41
CA MET A 150 11.59 -10.58 11.79
C MET A 150 12.61 -9.46 11.66
N THR A 151 13.87 -9.80 11.81
CA THR A 151 15.00 -8.94 11.43
C THR A 151 15.02 -8.73 9.91
N ILE A 152 15.76 -7.73 9.44
CA ILE A 152 15.90 -7.47 7.99
C ILE A 152 16.57 -8.65 7.27
N ASP A 153 17.58 -9.28 7.88
CA ASP A 153 18.27 -10.41 7.27
C ASP A 153 17.36 -11.64 7.17
N GLU A 154 16.48 -11.88 8.15
CA GLU A 154 15.44 -12.91 8.08
C GLU A 154 14.41 -12.65 6.99
N ARG A 155 13.96 -11.39 6.80
CA ARG A 155 13.07 -11.01 5.68
C ARG A 155 13.75 -11.20 4.33
N ILE A 156 15.05 -10.90 4.22
CA ILE A 156 15.83 -11.15 2.99
C ILE A 156 15.86 -12.65 2.71
N ALA A 157 16.20 -13.47 3.70
CA ALA A 157 16.23 -14.92 3.56
C ALA A 157 14.84 -15.45 3.15
N TYR A 158 13.78 -14.96 3.81
CA TYR A 158 12.41 -15.32 3.50
C TYR A 158 12.04 -15.04 2.04
N LYS A 159 12.27 -13.81 1.56
CA LYS A 159 11.98 -13.40 0.18
C LYS A 159 12.88 -14.05 -0.87
N THR A 160 14.06 -14.52 -0.48
CA THR A 160 14.93 -15.28 -1.38
C THR A 160 14.41 -16.70 -1.63
N HIS A 161 13.72 -17.30 -0.65
CA HIS A 161 13.14 -18.64 -0.75
C HIS A 161 11.68 -18.61 -1.27
N ASN A 162 11.00 -17.46 -1.17
CA ASN A 162 9.62 -17.23 -1.60
C ASN A 162 9.58 -15.94 -2.47
N PRO A 163 10.07 -16.03 -3.74
CA PRO A 163 10.23 -14.86 -4.61
C PRO A 163 8.90 -14.27 -5.07
#